data_effe8990b8243199f93016ebcc05e354
#
_entry.id   effe8990b8243199f93016ebcc05e354
#
_cell.length_a   1.000
_cell.length_b   1.000
_cell.length_c   1.000
_cell.angle_alpha   90.00
_cell.angle_beta   90.00
_cell.angle_gamma   90.00
#
_symmetry.space_group_name_H-M   'P 1'
#
loop_
_entity.id
_entity.type
_entity.pdbx_description
1 polymer ?
#
loop_
_entity_poly.entity_id
_entity_poly.type
_entity_poly.pdbx_seq_one_letter_code
_entity_poly.pdbx_strand_id
1 'polypeptide(L)'
;MGFRTRALAVVLLVVAGSTGLVAPAARARAEARPETRPGPVARWASERAVPLATVDPAASLDDLAPLRRSIGDAEIVGLGESVHGAAEEITLKHRVLRLLVEEMGYRSIAWEEDWATGRKIDAYIRGGAGDADALVTKMSPQWPSREVADVLRWLREFNTGRTDQVRFVGVEYYLTGQGAYDAVDDHVARTAPDRLAELRTSLQLVRPATPDVFAHIQWYTCVRDKQPFIRAAREVLTLVAGLPHAPGDRAHELIVQQARQIVWFHVHFSLTDAEALVYRDARAAENLRWWRGFTGDKIAYWAASPHTANAPQLRIADPPEPAMRFASAGSYLRRWYGHRYRSIGFTFDHGTVRLGPGAAETASLAPPRPGWFEQPFGAVGLDQFALDLRRRAPSPVRRWLGSPITTRGLPDGGPSAHMAGGTLSQWFDVIVHRQEVTPTHAL
;
A
#
# COMPACT_ATOMS: atom_id res chain seq x y z
N MET A 1 -19.31 26.28 -14.14
CA MET A 1 -18.63 26.45 -12.83
C MET A 1 -18.52 25.11 -12.11
N GLY A 2 -18.25 23.99 -12.79
CA GLY A 2 -18.32 22.62 -12.25
C GLY A 2 -17.09 21.76 -12.52
N PHE A 3 -15.98 22.29 -13.02
CA PHE A 3 -14.80 21.52 -13.45
C PHE A 3 -13.58 21.60 -12.49
N ARG A 4 -13.64 22.40 -11.43
CA ARG A 4 -12.46 22.69 -10.58
C ARG A 4 -12.29 21.80 -9.36
N THR A 5 -13.28 21.02 -8.97
CA THR A 5 -13.24 20.12 -7.80
C THR A 5 -12.78 18.70 -8.11
N ARG A 6 -12.69 18.32 -9.39
CA ARG A 6 -12.46 16.93 -9.82
C ARG A 6 -11.00 16.48 -9.87
N ALA A 7 -10.05 17.40 -10.13
CA ALA A 7 -8.62 17.06 -10.17
C ALA A 7 -8.05 16.67 -8.79
N LEU A 8 -8.67 17.12 -7.70
CA LEU A 8 -8.30 16.71 -6.34
C LEU A 8 -8.72 15.28 -6.02
N ALA A 9 -9.80 14.77 -6.63
CA ALA A 9 -10.38 13.48 -6.30
C ALA A 9 -9.46 12.29 -6.61
N VAL A 10 -8.58 12.37 -7.60
CA VAL A 10 -7.69 11.26 -7.98
C VAL A 10 -6.46 11.15 -7.08
N VAL A 11 -5.96 12.27 -6.56
CA VAL A 11 -4.93 12.28 -5.50
C VAL A 11 -5.58 11.98 -4.15
N LEU A 12 -6.84 12.35 -3.98
CA LEU A 12 -7.67 12.22 -2.79
C LEU A 12 -8.52 10.93 -2.77
N LEU A 13 -8.32 9.99 -3.66
CA LEU A 13 -8.91 8.63 -3.51
C LEU A 13 -8.48 7.95 -2.21
N VAL A 14 -7.69 8.67 -1.41
CA VAL A 14 -7.28 8.32 -0.05
C VAL A 14 -7.75 9.38 0.98
N VAL A 15 -8.25 10.56 0.61
CA VAL A 15 -8.41 11.70 1.56
C VAL A 15 -9.60 12.62 1.25
N ALA A 16 -10.61 12.26 0.51
CA ALA A 16 -11.76 13.14 0.37
C ALA A 16 -12.86 12.80 1.38
N GLY A 17 -12.76 13.40 2.56
CA GLY A 17 -13.94 13.68 3.35
C GLY A 17 -14.82 14.68 2.59
N SER A 18 -15.78 14.23 1.81
CA SER A 18 -16.87 15.06 1.36
C SER A 18 -17.74 15.37 2.58
N THR A 19 -17.92 16.66 2.89
CA THR A 19 -18.94 17.14 3.84
C THR A 19 -20.34 16.88 3.26
N GLY A 20 -20.70 15.62 3.12
CA GLY A 20 -22.04 15.16 2.88
C GLY A 20 -22.71 14.95 4.23
N LEU A 21 -23.85 15.58 4.46
CA LEU A 21 -24.73 15.34 5.61
C LEU A 21 -24.98 13.82 5.74
N VAL A 22 -24.29 13.18 6.67
CA VAL A 22 -24.53 11.79 7.04
C VAL A 22 -25.84 11.77 7.83
N ALA A 23 -26.89 11.23 7.22
CA ALA A 23 -28.08 10.86 7.96
C ALA A 23 -27.70 9.84 9.06
N PRO A 24 -28.28 9.92 10.27
CA PRO A 24 -27.92 9.01 11.35
C PRO A 24 -28.21 7.57 10.91
N ALA A 25 -27.17 6.75 10.93
CA ALA A 25 -27.27 5.33 10.60
C ALA A 25 -28.23 4.65 11.58
N ALA A 26 -29.38 4.23 11.06
CA ALA A 26 -30.25 3.32 11.78
C ALA A 26 -29.42 2.04 12.08
N ARG A 27 -29.34 1.66 13.36
CA ARG A 27 -28.74 0.39 13.77
C ARG A 27 -29.47 -0.75 13.05
N ALA A 28 -28.92 -1.23 11.96
CA ALA A 28 -29.36 -2.44 11.30
C ALA A 28 -29.17 -3.59 12.30
N ARG A 29 -30.27 -4.07 12.85
CA ARG A 29 -30.31 -5.32 13.60
C ARG A 29 -29.82 -6.40 12.65
N ALA A 30 -28.76 -7.12 13.02
CA ALA A 30 -28.32 -8.30 12.28
C ALA A 30 -29.48 -9.28 12.23
N GLU A 31 -30.17 -9.37 11.09
CA GLU A 31 -31.12 -10.44 10.83
C GLU A 31 -30.31 -11.73 10.75
N ALA A 32 -30.68 -12.71 11.61
CA ALA A 32 -30.07 -14.03 11.60
C ALA A 32 -30.18 -14.62 10.19
N ARG A 33 -29.03 -14.87 9.56
CA ARG A 33 -28.96 -15.57 8.27
C ARG A 33 -29.71 -16.91 8.40
N PRO A 34 -30.65 -17.25 7.50
CA PRO A 34 -31.27 -18.57 7.51
C PRO A 34 -30.16 -19.62 7.35
N GLU A 35 -30.21 -20.68 8.18
CA GLU A 35 -29.28 -21.82 8.14
C GLU A 35 -29.45 -22.60 6.82
N THR A 36 -28.94 -22.07 5.74
CA THR A 36 -28.79 -22.81 4.49
C THR A 36 -27.49 -23.62 4.58
N ARG A 37 -27.55 -24.92 4.20
CA ARG A 37 -26.34 -25.76 4.14
C ARG A 37 -25.24 -25.05 3.39
N PRO A 38 -23.98 -24.96 3.95
CA PRO A 38 -22.88 -24.28 3.30
C PRO A 38 -22.65 -24.78 1.87
N GLY A 39 -22.52 -23.86 0.92
CA GLY A 39 -22.23 -24.20 -0.46
C GLY A 39 -20.86 -24.90 -0.63
N PRO A 40 -20.57 -25.45 -1.83
CA PRO A 40 -19.31 -26.20 -2.06
C PRO A 40 -18.04 -25.40 -1.73
N VAL A 41 -18.04 -24.10 -1.98
CA VAL A 41 -16.89 -23.21 -1.71
C VAL A 41 -16.70 -23.01 -0.21
N ALA A 42 -17.77 -22.72 0.54
CA ALA A 42 -17.70 -22.54 1.98
C ALA A 42 -17.25 -23.84 2.69
N ARG A 43 -17.77 -25.00 2.28
CA ARG A 43 -17.29 -26.31 2.81
C ARG A 43 -15.81 -26.53 2.52
N TRP A 44 -15.36 -26.31 1.29
CA TRP A 44 -13.96 -26.43 0.94
C TRP A 44 -13.08 -25.46 1.74
N ALA A 45 -13.53 -24.22 1.91
CA ALA A 45 -12.84 -23.23 2.72
C ALA A 45 -12.74 -23.70 4.19
N SER A 46 -13.84 -24.17 4.81
CA SER A 46 -13.83 -24.70 6.18
C SER A 46 -12.89 -25.90 6.38
N GLU A 47 -12.79 -26.81 5.36
CA GLU A 47 -11.90 -27.97 5.40
C GLU A 47 -10.42 -27.60 5.22
N ARG A 48 -10.11 -26.48 4.59
CA ARG A 48 -8.76 -26.07 4.19
C ARG A 48 -8.22 -24.85 4.90
N ALA A 49 -9.11 -24.08 5.50
CA ALA A 49 -8.74 -22.94 6.35
C ALA A 49 -7.85 -23.40 7.50
N VAL A 50 -6.80 -22.64 7.72
CA VAL A 50 -5.92 -22.82 8.88
C VAL A 50 -6.30 -21.74 9.89
N PRO A 51 -6.83 -22.11 11.07
CA PRO A 51 -7.16 -21.14 12.11
C PRO A 51 -5.92 -20.33 12.50
N LEU A 52 -6.08 -19.02 12.66
CA LEU A 52 -5.10 -18.15 13.28
C LEU A 52 -5.53 -17.92 14.74
N ALA A 53 -4.61 -18.12 15.67
CA ALA A 53 -4.95 -18.16 17.10
C ALA A 53 -5.34 -16.78 17.65
N THR A 54 -4.76 -15.72 17.12
CA THR A 54 -4.92 -14.35 17.64
C THR A 54 -4.58 -13.30 16.60
N VAL A 55 -5.05 -12.08 16.83
CA VAL A 55 -4.64 -10.87 16.10
C VAL A 55 -3.49 -10.14 16.80
N ASP A 56 -3.16 -10.52 18.05
CA ASP A 56 -2.10 -9.86 18.84
C ASP A 56 -0.73 -10.00 18.17
N PRO A 57 -0.09 -8.90 17.75
CA PRO A 57 1.23 -8.95 17.13
C PRO A 57 2.32 -9.53 18.03
N ALA A 58 2.21 -9.44 19.35
CA ALA A 58 3.21 -9.93 20.30
C ALA A 58 3.15 -11.44 20.54
N ALA A 59 2.05 -12.09 20.16
CA ALA A 59 1.86 -13.52 20.37
C ALA A 59 2.84 -14.41 19.58
N SER A 60 2.92 -15.71 19.94
CA SER A 60 3.66 -16.72 19.18
C SER A 60 3.25 -16.75 17.71
N LEU A 61 4.19 -17.12 16.84
CA LEU A 61 3.99 -17.25 15.40
C LEU A 61 3.73 -18.70 14.96
N ASP A 62 3.57 -19.65 15.90
CA ASP A 62 3.43 -21.08 15.60
C ASP A 62 2.22 -21.39 14.70
N ASP A 63 1.10 -20.68 14.91
CA ASP A 63 -0.11 -20.79 14.09
C ASP A 63 0.10 -20.30 12.64
N LEU A 64 1.14 -19.50 12.38
CA LEU A 64 1.52 -19.04 11.05
C LEU A 64 2.43 -20.02 10.28
N ALA A 65 2.85 -21.13 10.87
CA ALA A 65 3.70 -22.12 10.20
C ALA A 65 3.13 -22.65 8.85
N PRO A 66 1.81 -22.85 8.68
CA PRO A 66 1.23 -23.16 7.38
C PRO A 66 1.39 -22.03 6.35
N LEU A 67 1.28 -20.77 6.77
CA LEU A 67 1.48 -19.60 5.91
C LEU A 67 2.94 -19.50 5.47
N ARG A 68 3.91 -19.77 6.35
CA ARG A 68 5.33 -19.89 5.99
C ARG A 68 5.55 -20.88 4.83
N ARG A 69 4.90 -22.05 4.90
CA ARG A 69 4.97 -23.05 3.79
C ARG A 69 4.36 -22.53 2.50
N SER A 70 3.27 -21.77 2.59
CA SER A 70 2.60 -21.18 1.42
C SER A 70 3.43 -20.07 0.77
N ILE A 71 4.16 -19.29 1.55
CA ILE A 71 5.09 -18.25 1.07
C ILE A 71 6.31 -18.89 0.40
N GLY A 72 6.90 -19.92 1.05
CA GLY A 72 8.05 -20.65 0.53
C GLY A 72 9.29 -19.76 0.37
N ASP A 73 9.91 -19.82 -0.81
CA ASP A 73 11.13 -19.11 -1.17
C ASP A 73 10.89 -17.75 -1.87
N ALA A 74 9.68 -17.20 -1.77
CA ALA A 74 9.35 -15.94 -2.39
C ALA A 74 10.35 -14.82 -2.00
N GLU A 75 10.74 -14.01 -2.99
CA GLU A 75 11.63 -12.88 -2.79
C GLU A 75 10.87 -11.60 -2.41
N ILE A 76 9.62 -11.49 -2.87
CA ILE A 76 8.72 -10.38 -2.57
C ILE A 76 7.36 -10.96 -2.16
N VAL A 77 6.84 -10.51 -1.02
CA VAL A 77 5.50 -10.85 -0.54
C VAL A 77 4.67 -9.58 -0.42
N GLY A 78 3.61 -9.48 -1.23
CA GLY A 78 2.60 -8.44 -1.11
C GLY A 78 1.63 -8.77 0.02
N LEU A 79 1.48 -7.84 0.96
CA LEU A 79 0.54 -7.87 2.08
C LEU A 79 -0.55 -6.84 1.81
N GLY A 80 -1.67 -7.27 1.19
CA GLY A 80 -2.72 -6.40 0.71
C GLY A 80 -3.93 -6.36 1.62
N GLU A 81 -4.15 -5.25 2.35
CA GLU A 81 -5.41 -5.05 3.06
C GLU A 81 -6.54 -4.64 2.14
N SER A 82 -7.76 -4.99 2.54
CA SER A 82 -8.98 -4.58 1.84
C SER A 82 -9.39 -3.15 2.18
N VAL A 83 -8.98 -2.65 3.35
CA VAL A 83 -9.23 -1.28 3.81
C VAL A 83 -8.15 -0.82 4.81
N HIS A 84 -7.71 0.43 4.72
CA HIS A 84 -6.63 0.94 5.58
C HIS A 84 -7.01 1.09 7.06
N GLY A 85 -8.27 1.28 7.37
CA GLY A 85 -8.76 1.65 8.70
C GLY A 85 -9.27 0.50 9.58
N ALA A 86 -8.98 -0.77 9.25
CA ALA A 86 -9.33 -1.96 10.03
C ALA A 86 -8.16 -2.37 10.94
N ALA A 87 -8.34 -2.33 12.26
CA ALA A 87 -7.29 -2.64 13.24
C ALA A 87 -6.77 -4.07 13.07
N GLU A 88 -7.66 -5.03 12.91
CA GLU A 88 -7.28 -6.45 12.82
C GLU A 88 -6.57 -6.78 11.49
N GLU A 89 -6.84 -6.08 10.39
CA GLU A 89 -6.05 -6.25 9.17
C GLU A 89 -4.61 -5.76 9.38
N ILE A 90 -4.41 -4.61 10.05
CA ILE A 90 -3.07 -4.08 10.35
C ILE A 90 -2.31 -5.00 11.31
N THR A 91 -2.95 -5.47 12.39
CA THR A 91 -2.30 -6.33 13.38
C THR A 91 -2.00 -7.74 12.84
N LEU A 92 -2.86 -8.32 12.00
CA LEU A 92 -2.59 -9.57 11.28
C LEU A 92 -1.44 -9.41 10.27
N LYS A 93 -1.40 -8.29 9.53
CA LYS A 93 -0.26 -7.97 8.66
C LYS A 93 1.03 -7.82 9.48
N HIS A 94 0.98 -7.21 10.66
CA HIS A 94 2.13 -7.10 11.56
C HIS A 94 2.62 -8.49 12.00
N ARG A 95 1.73 -9.42 12.35
CA ARG A 95 2.11 -10.82 12.67
C ARG A 95 2.77 -11.51 11.47
N VAL A 96 2.22 -11.36 10.27
CA VAL A 96 2.82 -11.92 9.05
C VAL A 96 4.16 -11.25 8.75
N LEU A 97 4.29 -9.94 8.97
CA LEU A 97 5.57 -9.24 8.83
C LEU A 97 6.62 -9.79 9.80
N ARG A 98 6.24 -10.05 11.05
CA ARG A 98 7.13 -10.69 12.03
C ARG A 98 7.60 -12.06 11.54
N LEU A 99 6.70 -12.90 11.06
CA LEU A 99 7.06 -14.20 10.47
C LEU A 99 8.09 -14.04 9.32
N LEU A 100 7.86 -13.09 8.42
CA LEU A 100 8.77 -12.82 7.30
C LEU A 100 10.15 -12.39 7.78
N VAL A 101 10.21 -11.51 8.78
CA VAL A 101 11.46 -10.93 9.28
C VAL A 101 12.19 -11.90 10.22
N GLU A 102 11.50 -12.47 11.19
CA GLU A 102 12.10 -13.29 12.25
C GLU A 102 12.50 -14.68 11.76
N GLU A 103 11.67 -15.30 10.88
CA GLU A 103 11.86 -16.69 10.48
C GLU A 103 12.21 -16.92 9.01
N MET A 104 11.95 -15.94 8.11
CA MET A 104 12.11 -16.15 6.67
C MET A 104 13.18 -15.25 6.02
N GLY A 105 13.88 -14.44 6.83
CA GLY A 105 15.03 -13.65 6.39
C GLY A 105 14.69 -12.44 5.51
N TYR A 106 13.49 -11.89 5.62
CA TYR A 106 13.14 -10.63 4.96
C TYR A 106 13.83 -9.47 5.69
N ARG A 107 14.46 -8.56 4.94
CA ARG A 107 15.24 -7.45 5.49
C ARG A 107 14.88 -6.10 4.88
N SER A 108 13.85 -6.06 4.02
CA SER A 108 13.29 -4.81 3.52
C SER A 108 11.77 -4.82 3.63
N ILE A 109 11.22 -3.70 4.09
CA ILE A 109 9.80 -3.39 4.05
C ILE A 109 9.61 -2.26 3.07
N ALA A 110 8.82 -2.52 2.03
CA ALA A 110 8.39 -1.53 1.06
C ALA A 110 6.94 -1.16 1.37
N TRP A 111 6.70 0.12 1.65
CA TRP A 111 5.39 0.60 2.10
C TRP A 111 4.74 1.51 1.07
N GLU A 112 3.42 1.47 0.95
CA GLU A 112 2.61 2.42 0.18
C GLU A 112 2.67 3.82 0.83
N GLU A 113 3.85 4.41 0.79
CA GLU A 113 4.19 5.69 1.41
C GLU A 113 5.18 6.44 0.52
N ASP A 114 5.23 7.77 0.67
CA ASP A 114 6.20 8.61 -0.02
C ASP A 114 7.64 8.18 0.25
N TRP A 115 8.47 8.22 -0.79
CA TRP A 115 9.87 7.84 -0.74
C TRP A 115 10.66 8.61 0.32
N ALA A 116 10.51 9.94 0.39
CA ALA A 116 11.27 10.76 1.33
C ALA A 116 10.82 10.54 2.78
N THR A 117 9.53 10.33 3.01
CA THR A 117 8.97 9.93 4.31
C THR A 117 9.49 8.55 4.70
N GLY A 118 9.51 7.59 3.78
CA GLY A 118 10.09 6.26 3.99
C GLY A 118 11.56 6.32 4.41
N ARG A 119 12.36 7.24 3.85
CA ARG A 119 13.76 7.44 4.26
C ARG A 119 13.90 7.92 5.70
N LYS A 120 12.99 8.76 6.21
CA LYS A 120 12.97 9.20 7.62
C LYS A 120 12.61 8.05 8.55
N ILE A 121 11.65 7.22 8.16
CA ILE A 121 11.28 6.01 8.89
C ILE A 121 12.46 5.02 8.91
N ASP A 122 13.14 4.78 7.77
CA ASP A 122 14.35 3.95 7.71
C ASP A 122 15.42 4.40 8.70
N ALA A 123 15.69 5.71 8.74
CA ALA A 123 16.65 6.26 9.69
C ALA A 123 16.24 6.00 11.15
N TYR A 124 14.96 6.17 11.49
CA TYR A 124 14.44 5.93 12.84
C TYR A 124 14.54 4.47 13.25
N ILE A 125 14.03 3.54 12.43
CA ILE A 125 14.04 2.11 12.80
C ILE A 125 15.46 1.54 12.90
N ARG A 126 16.44 2.20 12.30
CA ARG A 126 17.88 1.83 12.36
C ARG A 126 18.67 2.57 13.43
N GLY A 127 17.99 3.16 14.39
CA GLY A 127 18.61 3.76 15.58
C GLY A 127 18.78 5.29 15.53
N GLY A 128 18.35 5.95 14.44
CA GLY A 128 18.33 7.41 14.37
C GLY A 128 17.38 8.05 15.39
N ALA A 129 17.55 9.34 15.63
CA ALA A 129 16.66 10.11 16.52
C ALA A 129 15.23 10.16 15.93
N GLY A 130 14.24 10.24 16.80
CA GLY A 130 12.83 10.38 16.42
C GLY A 130 11.90 9.65 17.36
N ASP A 131 10.62 9.78 17.06
CA ASP A 131 9.51 9.14 17.77
C ASP A 131 8.54 8.50 16.75
N ALA A 132 8.03 7.31 17.07
CA ALA A 132 7.17 6.55 16.15
C ALA A 132 5.85 7.28 15.87
N ASP A 133 5.19 7.84 16.90
CA ASP A 133 3.90 8.52 16.74
C ASP A 133 4.07 9.79 15.89
N ALA A 134 5.13 10.56 16.14
CA ALA A 134 5.45 11.75 15.37
C ALA A 134 5.76 11.44 13.90
N LEU A 135 6.40 10.30 13.61
CA LEU A 135 6.67 9.86 12.24
C LEU A 135 5.39 9.41 11.54
N VAL A 136 4.59 8.57 12.20
CA VAL A 136 3.34 8.04 11.65
C VAL A 136 2.33 9.16 11.39
N THR A 137 2.27 10.19 12.26
CA THR A 137 1.45 11.40 12.03
C THR A 137 1.82 12.15 10.73
N LYS A 138 3.06 11.99 10.25
CA LYS A 138 3.57 12.61 9.01
C LYS A 138 3.47 11.70 7.78
N MET A 139 3.04 10.47 7.96
CA MET A 139 2.75 9.56 6.84
C MET A 139 1.51 10.01 6.08
N SER A 140 1.28 9.39 4.94
CA SER A 140 0.05 9.56 4.16
C SER A 140 -1.18 9.38 5.04
N PRO A 141 -2.27 10.16 4.82
CA PRO A 141 -3.39 10.30 5.77
C PRO A 141 -4.10 9.01 6.19
N GLN A 142 -3.96 7.94 5.42
CA GLN A 142 -4.55 6.63 5.74
C GLN A 142 -3.80 5.86 6.84
N TRP A 143 -2.53 6.20 7.13
CA TRP A 143 -1.68 5.43 8.03
C TRP A 143 -1.67 5.87 9.51
N PRO A 144 -1.94 7.14 9.89
CA PRO A 144 -1.86 7.57 11.28
C PRO A 144 -2.74 6.74 12.21
N SER A 145 -2.12 5.79 12.93
CA SER A 145 -2.78 4.91 13.90
C SER A 145 -1.75 4.32 14.87
N ARG A 146 -2.22 3.90 16.05
CA ARG A 146 -1.40 3.22 17.06
C ARG A 146 -0.84 1.92 16.50
N GLU A 147 -1.64 1.15 15.75
CA GLU A 147 -1.24 -0.11 15.14
C GLU A 147 -0.05 0.07 14.19
N VAL A 148 -0.04 1.12 13.37
CA VAL A 148 1.10 1.43 12.48
C VAL A 148 2.31 1.91 13.28
N ALA A 149 2.10 2.73 14.32
CA ALA A 149 3.20 3.15 15.21
C ALA A 149 3.84 1.96 15.95
N ASP A 150 3.04 0.95 16.34
CA ASP A 150 3.55 -0.27 16.96
C ASP A 150 4.39 -1.10 15.99
N VAL A 151 4.07 -1.13 14.69
CA VAL A 151 4.96 -1.73 13.68
C VAL A 151 6.32 -1.04 13.68
N LEU A 152 6.36 0.31 13.69
CA LEU A 152 7.64 1.05 13.67
C LEU A 152 8.44 0.85 14.96
N ARG A 153 7.77 0.79 16.13
CA ARG A 153 8.43 0.51 17.42
C ARG A 153 9.04 -0.89 17.42
N TRP A 154 8.27 -1.89 17.00
CA TRP A 154 8.75 -3.26 16.90
C TRP A 154 9.96 -3.38 15.94
N LEU A 155 9.91 -2.72 14.78
CA LEU A 155 11.05 -2.71 13.83
C LEU A 155 12.30 -2.11 14.44
N ARG A 156 12.16 -1.01 15.18
CA ARG A 156 13.28 -0.38 15.89
C ARG A 156 13.86 -1.31 16.94
N GLU A 157 13.00 -1.95 17.75
CA GLU A 157 13.41 -2.93 18.74
C GLU A 157 14.13 -4.11 18.09
N PHE A 158 13.55 -4.70 17.04
CA PHE A 158 14.18 -5.78 16.26
C PHE A 158 15.56 -5.40 15.74
N ASN A 159 15.75 -4.17 15.26
CA ASN A 159 17.01 -3.70 14.72
C ASN A 159 18.08 -3.38 15.78
N THR A 160 17.69 -3.24 17.05
CA THR A 160 18.61 -2.83 18.13
C THR A 160 19.70 -3.88 18.33
N GLY A 161 20.97 -3.45 18.22
CA GLY A 161 22.12 -4.33 18.38
C GLY A 161 22.40 -5.29 17.21
N ARG A 162 21.62 -5.24 16.11
CA ARG A 162 21.78 -6.12 14.95
C ARG A 162 22.60 -5.47 13.85
N THR A 163 23.39 -6.29 13.17
CA THR A 163 24.12 -5.90 11.94
C THR A 163 23.27 -6.15 10.68
N ASP A 164 22.37 -7.16 10.72
CA ASP A 164 21.44 -7.53 9.67
C ASP A 164 20.08 -6.83 9.82
N GLN A 165 20.11 -5.51 9.95
CA GLN A 165 18.95 -4.67 10.21
C GLN A 165 17.92 -4.72 9.09
N VAL A 166 16.64 -4.68 9.46
CA VAL A 166 15.53 -4.43 8.53
C VAL A 166 15.57 -2.97 8.07
N ARG A 167 15.30 -2.75 6.79
CA ARG A 167 15.24 -1.45 6.12
C ARG A 167 13.79 -1.11 5.79
N PHE A 168 13.53 0.19 5.66
CA PHE A 168 12.21 0.69 5.25
C PHE A 168 12.35 1.57 4.01
N VAL A 169 11.41 1.42 3.07
CA VAL A 169 11.31 2.27 1.88
C VAL A 169 9.85 2.59 1.57
N GLY A 170 9.57 3.87 1.33
CA GLY A 170 8.32 4.27 0.68
C GLY A 170 8.42 4.01 -0.82
N VAL A 171 7.38 3.51 -1.46
CA VAL A 171 7.40 3.21 -2.89
C VAL A 171 6.63 4.22 -3.73
N GLU A 172 5.98 5.19 -3.10
CA GLU A 172 5.20 6.24 -3.75
C GLU A 172 6.01 7.52 -3.94
N TYR A 173 5.60 8.32 -4.91
CA TYR A 173 6.27 9.56 -5.31
C TYR A 173 5.31 10.75 -5.42
N TYR A 174 4.01 10.52 -5.45
CA TYR A 174 3.02 11.57 -5.71
C TYR A 174 2.84 12.55 -4.54
N LEU A 175 3.41 12.25 -3.38
CA LEU A 175 3.50 13.15 -2.22
C LEU A 175 4.93 13.68 -2.03
N THR A 176 5.73 13.78 -3.09
CA THR A 176 7.10 14.30 -3.03
C THR A 176 7.12 15.75 -2.54
N GLY A 177 7.37 15.93 -1.25
CA GLY A 177 7.44 17.23 -0.56
C GLY A 177 8.85 17.80 -0.49
N GLN A 178 9.02 18.96 0.20
CA GLN A 178 10.27 19.73 0.27
C GLN A 178 11.50 18.88 0.65
N GLY A 179 11.34 17.92 1.58
CA GLY A 179 12.46 17.09 2.02
C GLY A 179 13.17 16.28 0.93
N ALA A 180 12.47 16.00 -0.19
CA ALA A 180 13.07 15.36 -1.35
C ALA A 180 14.08 16.27 -2.06
N TYR A 181 13.71 17.53 -2.20
CA TYR A 181 14.51 18.57 -2.83
C TYR A 181 15.68 18.98 -1.94
N ASP A 182 15.46 19.07 -0.60
CA ASP A 182 16.51 19.32 0.39
C ASP A 182 17.59 18.24 0.32
N ALA A 183 17.20 16.97 0.28
CA ALA A 183 18.15 15.86 0.21
C ALA A 183 19.03 15.93 -1.04
N VAL A 184 18.48 16.36 -2.19
CA VAL A 184 19.23 16.54 -3.44
C VAL A 184 20.18 17.74 -3.32
N ASP A 185 19.70 18.89 -2.84
CA ASP A 185 20.51 20.10 -2.63
C ASP A 185 21.69 19.84 -1.69
N ASP A 186 21.41 19.24 -0.52
CA ASP A 186 22.41 18.90 0.48
C ASP A 186 23.46 17.92 -0.03
N HIS A 187 23.06 16.94 -0.85
CA HIS A 187 24.01 15.99 -1.44
C HIS A 187 24.99 16.73 -2.38
N VAL A 188 24.46 17.53 -3.30
CA VAL A 188 25.28 18.26 -4.26
C VAL A 188 26.15 19.31 -3.57
N ALA A 189 25.64 19.99 -2.53
CA ALA A 189 26.43 20.92 -1.73
C ALA A 189 27.66 20.28 -1.08
N ARG A 190 27.56 19.01 -0.68
CA ARG A 190 28.67 18.27 -0.06
C ARG A 190 29.62 17.64 -1.06
N THR A 191 29.11 17.13 -2.20
CA THR A 191 29.91 16.28 -3.10
C THR A 191 30.38 17.00 -4.37
N ALA A 192 29.67 18.07 -4.80
CA ALA A 192 29.98 18.84 -5.99
C ALA A 192 29.53 20.32 -5.84
N PRO A 193 30.14 21.06 -4.88
CA PRO A 193 29.72 22.44 -4.57
C PRO A 193 29.82 23.41 -5.74
N ASP A 194 30.69 23.14 -6.71
CA ASP A 194 30.86 23.88 -7.96
C ASP A 194 29.63 23.75 -8.89
N ARG A 195 28.82 22.66 -8.75
CA ARG A 195 27.61 22.44 -9.52
C ARG A 195 26.34 22.93 -8.81
N LEU A 196 26.46 23.42 -7.58
CA LEU A 196 25.30 23.76 -6.73
C LEU A 196 24.46 24.91 -7.30
N ALA A 197 25.12 25.94 -7.88
CA ALA A 197 24.41 27.07 -8.47
C ALA A 197 23.55 26.64 -9.68
N GLU A 198 24.08 25.76 -10.51
CA GLU A 198 23.37 25.17 -11.66
C GLU A 198 22.15 24.34 -11.18
N LEU A 199 22.36 23.45 -10.20
CA LEU A 199 21.28 22.66 -9.60
C LEU A 199 20.15 23.56 -9.09
N ARG A 200 20.49 24.58 -8.30
CA ARG A 200 19.50 25.47 -7.66
C ARG A 200 18.67 26.26 -8.66
N THR A 201 19.22 26.58 -9.82
CA THR A 201 18.48 27.22 -10.91
C THR A 201 17.31 26.35 -11.37
N SER A 202 17.52 25.04 -11.60
CA SER A 202 16.44 24.12 -11.98
C SER A 202 15.55 23.77 -10.78
N LEU A 203 16.11 23.58 -9.56
CA LEU A 203 15.33 23.29 -8.35
C LEU A 203 14.36 24.41 -7.97
N GLN A 204 14.75 25.69 -8.15
CA GLN A 204 13.91 26.84 -7.81
C GLN A 204 12.53 26.81 -8.50
N LEU A 205 12.48 26.29 -9.73
CA LEU A 205 11.22 26.20 -10.48
C LEU A 205 10.31 25.09 -9.96
N VAL A 206 10.86 23.97 -9.53
CA VAL A 206 10.11 22.73 -9.22
C VAL A 206 9.87 22.52 -7.74
N ARG A 207 10.62 23.19 -6.88
CA ARG A 207 10.56 23.01 -5.42
C ARG A 207 9.24 23.54 -4.85
N PRO A 208 8.54 22.78 -3.97
CA PRO A 208 7.37 23.27 -3.25
C PRO A 208 7.70 24.57 -2.46
N ALA A 209 6.86 25.59 -2.61
CA ALA A 209 7.03 26.86 -1.92
C ALA A 209 6.77 26.74 -0.40
N THR A 210 5.98 25.74 0.01
CA THR A 210 5.60 25.49 1.42
C THR A 210 5.85 24.03 1.80
N PRO A 211 5.95 23.68 3.08
CA PRO A 211 6.02 22.28 3.54
C PRO A 211 4.74 21.49 3.26
N ASP A 212 3.61 22.15 3.03
CA ASP A 212 2.33 21.51 2.73
C ASP A 212 2.34 20.98 1.28
N VAL A 213 2.54 19.68 1.15
CA VAL A 213 2.57 18.99 -0.15
C VAL A 213 1.22 19.04 -0.85
N PHE A 214 0.10 19.04 -0.11
CA PHE A 214 -1.23 19.12 -0.70
C PHE A 214 -1.50 20.50 -1.30
N ALA A 215 -1.08 21.56 -0.63
CA ALA A 215 -1.14 22.93 -1.19
C ALA A 215 -0.30 23.03 -2.47
N HIS A 216 0.89 22.40 -2.51
CA HIS A 216 1.73 22.34 -3.70
C HIS A 216 1.05 21.58 -4.84
N ILE A 217 0.49 20.40 -4.57
CA ILE A 217 -0.27 19.60 -5.54
C ILE A 217 -1.44 20.42 -6.11
N GLN A 218 -2.22 21.05 -5.23
CA GLN A 218 -3.35 21.87 -5.63
C GLN A 218 -2.95 23.03 -6.54
N TRP A 219 -1.87 23.71 -6.20
CA TRP A 219 -1.29 24.75 -7.05
C TRP A 219 -0.83 24.20 -8.39
N TYR A 220 -0.03 23.11 -8.38
CA TYR A 220 0.57 22.53 -9.57
C TYR A 220 -0.47 21.95 -10.53
N THR A 221 -1.55 21.39 -10.05
CA THR A 221 -2.66 20.89 -10.89
C THR A 221 -3.31 22.03 -11.68
N CYS A 222 -3.32 23.27 -11.17
CA CYS A 222 -3.86 24.46 -11.83
C CYS A 222 -2.89 25.06 -12.87
N VAL A 223 -1.62 24.68 -12.88
CA VAL A 223 -0.63 25.15 -13.88
C VAL A 223 -1.01 24.61 -15.26
N ARG A 224 -1.19 25.52 -16.24
CA ARG A 224 -1.61 25.14 -17.59
C ARG A 224 -0.49 24.46 -18.38
N ASP A 225 0.69 25.08 -18.44
CA ASP A 225 1.86 24.50 -19.10
C ASP A 225 2.81 23.90 -18.06
N LYS A 226 2.80 22.57 -17.96
CA LYS A 226 3.65 21.81 -17.04
C LYS A 226 5.00 21.43 -17.63
N GLN A 227 5.21 21.67 -18.94
CA GLN A 227 6.46 21.28 -19.62
C GLN A 227 7.72 21.94 -19.07
N PRO A 228 7.74 23.25 -18.69
CA PRO A 228 8.90 23.85 -18.04
C PRO A 228 9.32 23.13 -16.75
N PHE A 229 8.36 22.74 -15.93
CA PHE A 229 8.59 22.03 -14.65
C PHE A 229 9.14 20.63 -14.89
N ILE A 230 8.57 19.89 -15.85
CA ILE A 230 9.05 18.54 -16.21
C ILE A 230 10.47 18.62 -16.76
N ARG A 231 10.80 19.63 -17.58
CA ARG A 231 12.18 19.83 -18.07
C ARG A 231 13.13 20.12 -16.93
N ALA A 232 12.81 21.06 -16.04
CA ALA A 232 13.65 21.41 -14.91
C ALA A 232 13.86 20.20 -13.95
N ALA A 233 12.82 19.42 -13.69
CA ALA A 233 12.95 18.18 -12.90
C ALA A 233 13.89 17.15 -13.59
N ARG A 234 13.84 17.02 -14.92
CA ARG A 234 14.75 16.16 -15.69
C ARG A 234 16.18 16.69 -15.69
N GLU A 235 16.37 18.01 -15.76
CA GLU A 235 17.69 18.65 -15.63
C GLU A 235 18.31 18.34 -14.27
N VAL A 236 17.53 18.45 -13.19
CA VAL A 236 17.96 18.04 -11.82
C VAL A 236 18.43 16.58 -11.83
N LEU A 237 17.62 15.66 -12.38
CA LEU A 237 17.99 14.24 -12.44
C LEU A 237 19.26 14.03 -13.29
N THR A 238 19.36 14.67 -14.43
CA THR A 238 20.53 14.55 -15.35
C THR A 238 21.79 15.07 -14.67
N LEU A 239 21.71 16.23 -14.02
CA LEU A 239 22.84 16.80 -13.28
C LEU A 239 23.31 15.85 -12.18
N VAL A 240 22.38 15.40 -11.32
CA VAL A 240 22.71 14.52 -10.19
C VAL A 240 23.29 13.19 -10.67
N ALA A 241 22.69 12.57 -11.69
CA ALA A 241 23.18 11.31 -12.25
C ALA A 241 24.57 11.42 -12.92
N GLY A 242 24.90 12.62 -13.42
CA GLY A 242 26.21 12.90 -14.04
C GLY A 242 27.30 13.33 -13.10
N LEU A 243 27.07 13.45 -11.79
CA LEU A 243 28.08 13.83 -10.82
C LEU A 243 29.19 12.76 -10.71
N PRO A 244 30.45 13.15 -10.54
CA PRO A 244 31.50 12.21 -10.23
C PRO A 244 31.21 11.44 -8.96
N HIS A 245 31.31 10.11 -9.01
CA HIS A 245 31.11 9.22 -7.85
C HIS A 245 31.96 7.96 -7.98
N ALA A 246 32.27 7.32 -6.85
CA ALA A 246 32.96 6.04 -6.86
C ALA A 246 32.03 4.91 -7.34
N PRO A 247 32.53 3.86 -8.01
CA PRO A 247 31.75 2.67 -8.30
C PRO A 247 31.10 2.10 -7.03
N GLY A 248 29.78 1.88 -7.05
CA GLY A 248 29.03 1.36 -5.89
C GLY A 248 28.77 2.39 -4.79
N ASP A 249 28.87 3.68 -5.09
CA ASP A 249 28.49 4.76 -4.15
C ASP A 249 26.97 4.72 -3.92
N ARG A 250 26.60 4.04 -2.85
CA ARG A 250 25.18 3.85 -2.49
C ARG A 250 24.49 5.16 -2.10
N ALA A 251 25.21 6.15 -1.60
CA ALA A 251 24.63 7.45 -1.28
C ALA A 251 24.26 8.19 -2.57
N HIS A 252 25.14 8.15 -3.57
CA HIS A 252 24.87 8.69 -4.90
C HIS A 252 23.69 7.98 -5.57
N GLU A 253 23.65 6.65 -5.57
CA GLU A 253 22.54 5.88 -6.15
C GLU A 253 21.19 6.25 -5.51
N LEU A 254 21.13 6.43 -4.19
CA LEU A 254 19.94 6.85 -3.47
C LEU A 254 19.49 8.26 -3.85
N ILE A 255 20.41 9.19 -4.05
CA ILE A 255 20.06 10.57 -4.45
C ILE A 255 19.61 10.63 -5.91
N VAL A 256 20.20 9.85 -6.81
CA VAL A 256 19.69 9.70 -8.17
C VAL A 256 18.25 9.16 -8.16
N GLN A 257 17.96 8.17 -7.30
CA GLN A 257 16.60 7.66 -7.15
C GLN A 257 15.66 8.72 -6.54
N GLN A 258 16.14 9.54 -5.60
CA GLN A 258 15.37 10.67 -5.05
C GLN A 258 15.04 11.71 -6.13
N ALA A 259 16.00 12.09 -6.96
CA ALA A 259 15.78 13.01 -8.08
C ALA A 259 14.77 12.43 -9.10
N ARG A 260 14.74 11.10 -9.27
CA ARG A 260 13.76 10.42 -10.11
C ARG A 260 12.33 10.54 -9.57
N GLN A 261 12.14 10.50 -8.23
CA GLN A 261 10.82 10.74 -7.62
C GLN A 261 10.32 12.15 -7.97
N ILE A 262 11.19 13.16 -7.96
CA ILE A 262 10.84 14.53 -8.35
C ILE A 262 10.35 14.58 -9.80
N VAL A 263 11.03 13.91 -10.74
CA VAL A 263 10.57 13.81 -12.13
C VAL A 263 9.20 13.13 -12.21
N TRP A 264 9.03 12.02 -11.51
CA TRP A 264 7.78 11.26 -11.54
C TRP A 264 6.60 12.04 -10.98
N PHE A 265 6.81 12.84 -9.92
CA PHE A 265 5.81 13.77 -9.40
C PHE A 265 5.31 14.73 -10.50
N HIS A 266 6.23 15.43 -11.15
CA HIS A 266 5.85 16.43 -12.16
C HIS A 266 5.21 15.81 -13.41
N VAL A 267 5.64 14.62 -13.81
CA VAL A 267 5.00 13.87 -14.89
C VAL A 267 3.60 13.41 -14.49
N HIS A 268 3.42 12.83 -13.29
CA HIS A 268 2.14 12.32 -12.80
C HIS A 268 1.02 13.37 -12.93
N PHE A 269 1.26 14.56 -12.38
CA PHE A 269 0.27 15.64 -12.40
C PHE A 269 0.12 16.34 -13.76
N SER A 270 0.86 15.91 -14.78
CA SER A 270 0.67 16.34 -16.18
C SER A 270 -0.22 15.39 -16.99
N LEU A 271 -0.51 14.22 -16.45
CA LEU A 271 -1.32 13.18 -17.09
C LEU A 271 -2.81 13.40 -16.81
N THR A 272 -3.66 12.74 -17.59
CA THR A 272 -5.08 12.58 -17.25
C THR A 272 -5.22 11.64 -16.04
N ASP A 273 -6.35 11.70 -15.33
CA ASP A 273 -6.59 10.87 -14.15
C ASP A 273 -6.39 9.37 -14.43
N ALA A 274 -6.89 8.89 -15.57
CA ALA A 274 -6.73 7.49 -15.96
C ALA A 274 -5.27 7.11 -16.25
N GLU A 275 -4.51 7.98 -16.91
CA GLU A 275 -3.08 7.77 -17.17
C GLU A 275 -2.26 7.85 -15.89
N ALA A 276 -2.61 8.75 -14.97
CA ALA A 276 -1.95 8.94 -13.69
C ALA A 276 -2.04 7.67 -12.81
N LEU A 277 -3.18 6.98 -12.78
CA LEU A 277 -3.35 5.71 -12.08
C LEU A 277 -2.46 4.61 -12.66
N VAL A 278 -2.44 4.46 -13.99
CA VAL A 278 -1.53 3.51 -14.66
C VAL A 278 -0.07 3.83 -14.36
N TYR A 279 0.27 5.12 -14.38
CA TYR A 279 1.62 5.58 -14.11
C TYR A 279 2.04 5.31 -12.66
N ARG A 280 1.14 5.54 -11.68
CA ARG A 280 1.41 5.34 -10.25
C ARG A 280 1.87 3.92 -9.96
N ASP A 281 1.05 2.93 -10.30
CA ASP A 281 1.35 1.53 -9.99
C ASP A 281 2.58 1.00 -10.73
N ALA A 282 2.79 1.45 -11.98
CA ALA A 282 4.00 1.11 -12.72
C ALA A 282 5.26 1.67 -12.03
N ARG A 283 5.21 2.91 -11.52
CA ARG A 283 6.37 3.53 -10.81
C ARG A 283 6.58 2.90 -9.43
N ALA A 284 5.52 2.57 -8.69
CA ALA A 284 5.63 1.84 -7.43
C ALA A 284 6.33 0.48 -7.64
N ALA A 285 5.93 -0.27 -8.67
CA ALA A 285 6.58 -1.53 -9.03
C ALA A 285 8.06 -1.33 -9.43
N GLU A 286 8.39 -0.25 -10.16
CA GLU A 286 9.78 0.09 -10.50
C GLU A 286 10.61 0.46 -9.27
N ASN A 287 10.05 1.18 -8.28
CA ASN A 287 10.71 1.45 -7.01
C ASN A 287 11.01 0.14 -6.26
N LEU A 288 10.06 -0.79 -6.19
CA LEU A 288 10.26 -2.12 -5.61
C LEU A 288 11.38 -2.90 -6.31
N ARG A 289 11.35 -2.93 -7.64
CA ARG A 289 12.37 -3.60 -8.45
C ARG A 289 13.76 -2.98 -8.26
N TRP A 290 13.83 -1.64 -8.27
CA TRP A 290 15.07 -0.92 -8.04
C TRP A 290 15.61 -1.21 -6.63
N TRP A 291 14.75 -1.13 -5.59
CA TRP A 291 15.13 -1.40 -4.21
C TRP A 291 15.64 -2.82 -4.01
N ARG A 292 14.98 -3.81 -4.64
CA ARG A 292 15.43 -5.20 -4.62
C ARG A 292 16.83 -5.36 -5.24
N GLY A 293 17.09 -4.71 -6.37
CA GLY A 293 18.40 -4.69 -7.01
C GLY A 293 19.46 -3.98 -6.16
N PHE A 294 19.07 -2.84 -5.57
CA PHE A 294 19.93 -2.02 -4.73
C PHE A 294 20.32 -2.74 -3.43
N THR A 295 19.41 -3.40 -2.73
CA THR A 295 19.68 -4.01 -1.42
C THR A 295 20.08 -5.48 -1.48
N GLY A 296 19.56 -6.21 -2.43
CA GLY A 296 19.61 -7.68 -2.46
C GLY A 296 18.64 -8.36 -1.50
N ASP A 297 17.85 -7.61 -0.74
CA ASP A 297 16.98 -8.11 0.32
C ASP A 297 15.71 -8.79 -0.22
N LYS A 298 15.17 -9.76 0.52
CA LYS A 298 13.77 -10.13 0.39
C LYS A 298 12.89 -9.00 0.92
N ILE A 299 11.75 -8.73 0.25
CA ILE A 299 10.90 -7.57 0.50
C ILE A 299 9.51 -8.00 0.95
N ALA A 300 9.04 -7.46 2.08
CA ALA A 300 7.63 -7.41 2.43
C ALA A 300 7.03 -6.12 1.84
N TYR A 301 6.10 -6.24 0.89
CA TYR A 301 5.42 -5.10 0.27
C TYR A 301 4.08 -4.87 0.95
N TRP A 302 3.99 -3.80 1.75
CA TRP A 302 2.81 -3.40 2.51
C TRP A 302 2.04 -2.32 1.77
N ALA A 303 0.87 -2.66 1.27
CA ALA A 303 -0.02 -1.74 0.57
C ALA A 303 -1.46 -2.30 0.56
N ALA A 304 -2.41 -1.51 0.06
CA ALA A 304 -3.75 -2.00 -0.19
C ALA A 304 -3.79 -3.11 -1.26
N SER A 305 -4.79 -3.97 -1.18
CA SER A 305 -5.01 -5.07 -2.14
C SER A 305 -5.01 -4.65 -3.61
N PRO A 306 -5.57 -3.49 -4.01
CA PRO A 306 -5.47 -3.00 -5.38
C PRO A 306 -4.04 -2.88 -5.91
N HIS A 307 -3.07 -2.61 -5.03
CA HIS A 307 -1.67 -2.46 -5.40
C HIS A 307 -0.88 -3.78 -5.32
N THR A 308 -1.22 -4.65 -4.34
CA THR A 308 -0.47 -5.91 -4.13
C THR A 308 -1.02 -7.10 -4.92
N ALA A 309 -2.30 -7.08 -5.30
CA ALA A 309 -2.89 -8.16 -6.10
C ALA A 309 -2.19 -8.31 -7.46
N ASN A 310 -2.11 -9.54 -7.98
CA ASN A 310 -1.72 -9.75 -9.38
C ASN A 310 -2.93 -9.46 -10.29
N ALA A 311 -3.25 -8.18 -10.44
CA ALA A 311 -4.44 -7.70 -11.15
C ALA A 311 -4.06 -6.81 -12.36
N PRO A 312 -3.69 -7.40 -13.52
CA PRO A 312 -3.26 -6.65 -14.69
C PRO A 312 -4.38 -5.84 -15.37
N GLN A 313 -5.63 -6.12 -15.00
CA GLN A 313 -6.84 -5.46 -15.53
C GLN A 313 -7.74 -5.02 -14.37
N LEU A 314 -7.15 -4.52 -13.29
CA LEU A 314 -7.90 -4.04 -12.14
C LEU A 314 -8.91 -2.97 -12.58
N ARG A 315 -10.12 -3.10 -12.07
CA ARG A 315 -11.20 -2.15 -12.23
C ARG A 315 -11.72 -1.77 -10.85
N ILE A 316 -11.71 -0.49 -10.54
CA ILE A 316 -12.36 0.07 -9.35
C ILE A 316 -13.57 0.86 -9.83
N ALA A 317 -14.74 0.47 -9.37
CA ALA A 317 -16.01 1.08 -9.73
C ALA A 317 -16.64 1.73 -8.51
N ASP A 318 -17.06 2.96 -8.66
CA ASP A 318 -17.77 3.77 -7.68
C ASP A 318 -18.94 4.49 -8.39
N PRO A 319 -20.04 3.77 -8.68
CA PRO A 319 -21.17 4.35 -9.40
C PRO A 319 -21.76 5.56 -8.67
N PRO A 320 -22.15 6.65 -9.39
CA PRO A 320 -22.29 6.71 -10.85
C PRO A 320 -21.01 7.06 -11.64
N GLU A 321 -19.87 7.24 -10.99
CA GLU A 321 -18.64 7.63 -11.68
C GLU A 321 -18.09 6.52 -12.60
N PRO A 322 -17.40 6.88 -13.71
CA PRO A 322 -16.77 5.91 -14.58
C PRO A 322 -15.73 5.08 -13.82
N ALA A 323 -15.73 3.76 -14.05
CA ALA A 323 -14.79 2.87 -13.40
C ALA A 323 -13.34 3.17 -13.82
N MET A 324 -12.45 3.28 -12.83
CA MET A 324 -11.00 3.36 -13.03
C MET A 324 -10.45 2.01 -13.48
N ARG A 325 -9.45 2.01 -14.38
CA ARG A 325 -8.82 0.79 -14.89
C ARG A 325 -7.32 0.97 -14.98
N PHE A 326 -6.56 0.05 -14.35
CA PHE A 326 -5.10 0.05 -14.41
C PHE A 326 -4.54 -1.34 -14.11
N ALA A 327 -3.25 -1.52 -14.37
CA ALA A 327 -2.51 -2.70 -13.97
C ALA A 327 -1.86 -2.43 -12.60
N SER A 328 -2.15 -3.25 -11.61
CA SER A 328 -1.59 -3.15 -10.26
C SER A 328 -0.07 -3.32 -10.22
N ALA A 329 0.61 -2.73 -9.25
CA ALA A 329 2.04 -2.95 -9.00
C ALA A 329 2.36 -4.44 -8.83
N GLY A 330 1.50 -5.19 -8.11
CA GLY A 330 1.61 -6.63 -7.95
C GLY A 330 1.59 -7.41 -9.28
N SER A 331 0.89 -6.91 -10.30
CA SER A 331 0.89 -7.55 -11.64
C SER A 331 2.21 -7.36 -12.37
N TYR A 332 2.87 -6.22 -12.24
CA TYR A 332 4.23 -6.01 -12.74
C TYR A 332 5.22 -6.89 -12.00
N LEU A 333 5.12 -6.98 -10.67
CA LEU A 333 5.97 -7.84 -9.84
C LEU A 333 5.78 -9.31 -10.23
N ARG A 334 4.55 -9.80 -10.41
CA ARG A 334 4.28 -11.16 -10.87
C ARG A 334 4.88 -11.43 -12.23
N ARG A 335 4.80 -10.49 -13.17
CA ARG A 335 5.41 -10.62 -14.50
C ARG A 335 6.93 -10.70 -14.46
N TRP A 336 7.59 -9.95 -13.56
CA TRP A 336 9.06 -9.91 -13.47
C TRP A 336 9.64 -11.05 -12.63
N TYR A 337 8.97 -11.43 -11.55
CA TYR A 337 9.47 -12.39 -10.55
C TYR A 337 8.77 -13.76 -10.60
N GLY A 338 7.68 -13.90 -11.36
CA GLY A 338 6.93 -15.15 -11.46
C GLY A 338 6.46 -15.66 -10.10
N HIS A 339 6.77 -16.89 -9.76
CA HIS A 339 6.43 -17.52 -8.48
C HIS A 339 7.21 -16.97 -7.28
N ARG A 340 8.29 -16.21 -7.51
CA ARG A 340 9.04 -15.51 -6.45
C ARG A 340 8.34 -14.25 -5.93
N TYR A 341 7.27 -13.82 -6.58
CA TYR A 341 6.30 -12.88 -6.02
C TYR A 341 5.09 -13.65 -5.49
N ARG A 342 4.71 -13.39 -4.23
CA ARG A 342 3.48 -13.90 -3.62
C ARG A 342 2.59 -12.76 -3.21
N SER A 343 1.28 -12.89 -3.47
CA SER A 343 0.27 -11.94 -3.05
C SER A 343 -0.61 -12.57 -1.99
N ILE A 344 -0.68 -11.94 -0.82
CA ILE A 344 -1.57 -12.30 0.29
C ILE A 344 -2.63 -11.21 0.40
N GLY A 345 -3.89 -11.57 0.19
CA GLY A 345 -5.03 -10.67 0.37
C GLY A 345 -5.57 -10.79 1.80
N PHE A 346 -5.64 -9.67 2.51
CA PHE A 346 -6.33 -9.59 3.80
C PHE A 346 -7.74 -9.12 3.54
N THR A 347 -8.71 -9.79 4.14
CA THR A 347 -10.15 -9.57 3.91
C THR A 347 -10.93 -9.73 5.20
N PHE A 348 -12.15 -9.22 5.24
CA PHE A 348 -13.05 -9.40 6.36
C PHE A 348 -14.50 -9.58 5.92
N ASP A 349 -15.35 -10.13 6.82
CA ASP A 349 -16.79 -10.27 6.55
C ASP A 349 -17.51 -8.94 6.82
N HIS A 350 -17.46 -8.41 8.05
CA HIS A 350 -18.15 -7.18 8.44
C HIS A 350 -17.39 -6.44 9.55
N GLY A 351 -17.90 -5.27 9.93
CA GLY A 351 -17.36 -4.52 11.06
C GLY A 351 -17.42 -3.03 10.85
N THR A 352 -16.65 -2.32 11.64
CA THR A 352 -16.50 -0.86 11.55
C THR A 352 -15.04 -0.53 11.24
N VAL A 353 -14.82 0.43 10.35
CA VAL A 353 -13.48 0.87 9.95
C VAL A 353 -13.35 2.38 10.09
N ARG A 354 -12.14 2.87 10.26
CA ARG A 354 -11.84 4.30 10.23
C ARG A 354 -11.59 4.76 8.79
N LEU A 355 -12.18 5.90 8.40
CA LEU A 355 -12.06 6.42 7.03
C LEU A 355 -10.92 7.43 6.84
N GLY A 356 -10.47 8.08 7.90
CA GLY A 356 -9.49 9.15 7.81
C GLY A 356 -8.66 9.31 9.09
N PRO A 357 -7.78 10.31 9.17
CA PRO A 357 -6.93 10.56 10.34
C PRO A 357 -7.69 11.02 11.58
N GLY A 358 -8.92 11.50 11.43
CA GLY A 358 -9.78 11.92 12.54
C GLY A 358 -10.45 10.73 13.23
N ALA A 359 -10.41 10.67 14.56
CA ALA A 359 -11.01 9.58 15.34
C ALA A 359 -12.55 9.48 15.20
N ALA A 360 -13.20 10.51 14.66
CA ALA A 360 -14.65 10.57 14.51
C ALA A 360 -15.19 9.99 13.20
N GLU A 361 -14.35 9.79 12.19
CA GLU A 361 -14.77 9.32 10.88
C GLU A 361 -14.67 7.80 10.78
N THR A 362 -15.80 7.14 11.02
CA THR A 362 -15.92 5.68 10.89
C THR A 362 -17.07 5.30 9.97
N ALA A 363 -16.92 4.16 9.28
CA ALA A 363 -17.99 3.54 8.49
C ALA A 363 -18.27 2.11 8.97
N SER A 364 -19.55 1.77 9.11
CA SER A 364 -19.98 0.40 9.32
C SER A 364 -20.13 -0.30 7.98
N LEU A 365 -19.45 -1.42 7.81
CA LEU A 365 -19.44 -2.22 6.59
C LEU A 365 -20.20 -3.54 6.83
N ALA A 366 -21.24 -3.73 6.04
CA ALA A 366 -22.07 -4.94 6.09
C ALA A 366 -21.32 -6.16 5.52
N PRO A 367 -21.79 -7.40 5.79
CA PRO A 367 -21.27 -8.60 5.13
C PRO A 367 -21.22 -8.48 3.61
N PRO A 368 -20.31 -9.19 2.92
CA PRO A 368 -20.16 -9.16 1.49
C PRO A 368 -21.48 -9.54 0.79
N ARG A 369 -21.76 -8.83 -0.32
CA ARG A 369 -22.94 -9.10 -1.13
C ARG A 369 -22.88 -10.49 -1.77
N PRO A 370 -24.03 -11.11 -2.09
CA PRO A 370 -24.06 -12.32 -2.90
C PRO A 370 -23.25 -12.14 -4.20
N GLY A 371 -22.38 -13.09 -4.51
CA GLY A 371 -21.50 -13.06 -5.68
C GLY A 371 -20.15 -12.37 -5.45
N TRP A 372 -19.92 -11.69 -4.33
CA TRP A 372 -18.61 -11.23 -3.95
C TRP A 372 -17.76 -12.39 -3.42
N PHE A 373 -16.44 -12.37 -3.68
CA PHE A 373 -15.61 -13.53 -3.38
C PHE A 373 -15.45 -13.81 -1.87
N GLU A 374 -15.60 -12.82 -1.04
CA GLU A 374 -15.52 -12.96 0.43
C GLU A 374 -16.76 -13.64 1.02
N GLN A 375 -17.90 -13.57 0.31
CA GLN A 375 -19.19 -14.04 0.83
C GLN A 375 -19.17 -15.49 1.35
N PRO A 376 -18.51 -16.48 0.71
CA PRO A 376 -18.42 -17.83 1.27
C PRO A 376 -17.60 -17.93 2.55
N PHE A 377 -16.71 -16.99 2.81
CA PHE A 377 -15.79 -17.03 3.96
C PHE A 377 -16.50 -16.74 5.29
N GLY A 378 -17.55 -15.92 5.27
CA GLY A 378 -18.39 -15.67 6.45
C GLY A 378 -19.09 -16.93 7.00
N ALA A 379 -19.12 -18.04 6.24
CA ALA A 379 -19.72 -19.32 6.65
C ALA A 379 -18.65 -20.36 7.11
N VAL A 380 -17.38 -19.99 7.20
CA VAL A 380 -16.28 -20.92 7.59
C VAL A 380 -16.34 -21.30 9.06
N GLY A 381 -16.92 -20.45 9.93
CA GLY A 381 -17.08 -20.71 11.35
C GLY A 381 -15.79 -20.51 12.17
N LEU A 382 -14.83 -19.78 11.65
CA LEU A 382 -13.60 -19.37 12.32
C LEU A 382 -13.55 -17.84 12.40
N ASP A 383 -13.11 -17.30 13.52
CA ASP A 383 -12.97 -15.86 13.72
C ASP A 383 -11.94 -15.26 12.74
N GLN A 384 -10.85 -16.00 12.51
CA GLN A 384 -9.81 -15.66 11.56
C GLN A 384 -9.08 -16.90 11.06
N PHE A 385 -8.64 -16.85 9.81
CA PHE A 385 -7.95 -17.97 9.19
C PHE A 385 -7.07 -17.55 7.99
N ALA A 386 -6.13 -18.43 7.64
CA ALA A 386 -5.40 -18.37 6.37
C ALA A 386 -5.87 -19.48 5.43
N LEU A 387 -6.01 -19.18 4.13
CA LEU A 387 -6.45 -20.11 3.09
C LEU A 387 -5.52 -20.02 1.87
N ASP A 388 -4.74 -21.06 1.60
CA ASP A 388 -3.90 -21.17 0.41
C ASP A 388 -4.77 -21.57 -0.80
N LEU A 389 -4.94 -20.63 -1.75
CA LEU A 389 -5.78 -20.78 -2.93
C LEU A 389 -5.17 -21.68 -4.02
N ARG A 390 -3.87 -21.96 -3.95
CA ARG A 390 -3.14 -22.78 -4.92
C ARG A 390 -3.26 -24.28 -4.66
N ARG A 391 -3.82 -24.65 -3.52
CA ARG A 391 -4.02 -26.06 -3.17
C ARG A 391 -5.07 -26.71 -4.09
N ARG A 392 -4.89 -28.02 -4.30
CA ARG A 392 -5.84 -28.81 -5.09
C ARG A 392 -7.26 -28.64 -4.55
N ALA A 393 -8.19 -28.24 -5.43
CA ALA A 393 -9.58 -28.00 -5.11
C ALA A 393 -10.52 -28.84 -5.98
N PRO A 394 -11.74 -29.20 -5.51
CA PRO A 394 -12.76 -29.85 -6.31
C PRO A 394 -13.19 -28.99 -7.52
N SER A 395 -13.77 -29.63 -8.56
CA SER A 395 -14.15 -28.94 -9.79
C SER A 395 -15.06 -27.72 -9.59
N PRO A 396 -16.08 -27.71 -8.71
CA PRO A 396 -16.88 -26.52 -8.47
C PRO A 396 -16.08 -25.37 -7.91
N VAL A 397 -15.14 -25.66 -6.98
CA VAL A 397 -14.26 -24.64 -6.36
C VAL A 397 -13.25 -24.11 -7.39
N ARG A 398 -12.65 -24.98 -8.21
CA ARG A 398 -11.73 -24.54 -9.28
C ARG A 398 -12.43 -23.59 -10.26
N ARG A 399 -13.68 -23.88 -10.63
CA ARG A 399 -14.47 -22.98 -11.48
C ARG A 399 -14.69 -21.63 -10.80
N TRP A 400 -15.07 -21.63 -9.52
CA TRP A 400 -15.24 -20.40 -8.74
C TRP A 400 -13.95 -19.60 -8.62
N LEU A 401 -12.81 -20.24 -8.30
CA LEU A 401 -11.49 -19.60 -8.23
C LEU A 401 -11.06 -18.95 -9.57
N GLY A 402 -11.49 -19.53 -10.69
CA GLY A 402 -11.22 -19.05 -12.04
C GLY A 402 -12.32 -18.17 -12.64
N SER A 403 -13.40 -17.90 -11.91
CA SER A 403 -14.48 -17.02 -12.37
C SER A 403 -14.11 -15.56 -12.18
N PRO A 404 -14.73 -14.63 -12.94
CA PRO A 404 -14.56 -13.20 -12.73
C PRO A 404 -14.81 -12.82 -11.28
N ILE A 405 -13.85 -12.08 -10.69
CA ILE A 405 -13.89 -11.65 -9.31
C ILE A 405 -14.69 -10.35 -9.17
N THR A 406 -15.44 -10.25 -8.07
CA THR A 406 -15.96 -8.98 -7.53
C THR A 406 -15.71 -8.98 -6.03
N THR A 407 -15.26 -7.86 -5.51
CA THR A 407 -14.92 -7.65 -4.10
C THR A 407 -15.32 -6.24 -3.67
N ARG A 408 -15.22 -5.94 -2.38
CA ARG A 408 -15.43 -4.60 -1.84
C ARG A 408 -14.64 -3.56 -2.62
N GLY A 409 -15.25 -2.41 -2.83
CA GLY A 409 -14.59 -1.20 -3.30
C GLY A 409 -14.00 -0.39 -2.15
N LEU A 410 -13.73 0.87 -2.43
CA LEU A 410 -13.28 1.81 -1.41
C LEU A 410 -14.42 2.06 -0.40
N PRO A 411 -14.13 2.11 0.91
CA PRO A 411 -15.16 2.20 1.94
C PRO A 411 -15.96 3.52 1.90
N ASP A 412 -15.38 4.59 1.38
CA ASP A 412 -16.01 5.90 1.16
C ASP A 412 -16.87 5.96 -0.11
N GLY A 413 -16.69 5.02 -1.04
CA GLY A 413 -17.49 4.90 -2.27
C GLY A 413 -18.91 4.37 -2.06
N GLY A 414 -19.29 4.10 -0.82
CA GLY A 414 -20.63 3.62 -0.48
C GLY A 414 -20.88 2.15 -0.87
N PRO A 415 -22.14 1.69 -0.68
CA PRO A 415 -22.44 0.27 -0.77
C PRO A 415 -22.40 -0.31 -2.18
N SER A 416 -22.33 0.49 -3.23
CA SER A 416 -22.22 0.04 -4.64
C SER A 416 -20.80 -0.01 -5.14
N ALA A 417 -19.84 0.58 -4.41
CA ALA A 417 -18.44 0.55 -4.77
C ALA A 417 -17.91 -0.89 -4.76
N HIS A 418 -17.16 -1.26 -5.81
CA HIS A 418 -16.59 -2.59 -5.93
C HIS A 418 -15.33 -2.61 -6.78
N MET A 419 -14.49 -3.62 -6.57
CA MET A 419 -13.35 -3.94 -7.42
C MET A 419 -13.60 -5.22 -8.22
N ALA A 420 -13.05 -5.28 -9.43
CA ALA A 420 -13.17 -6.39 -10.37
C ALA A 420 -11.98 -6.43 -11.34
N GLY A 421 -12.00 -7.32 -12.34
CA GLY A 421 -11.01 -7.34 -13.42
C GLY A 421 -9.95 -8.42 -13.28
N GLY A 422 -10.38 -9.64 -13.09
CA GLY A 422 -9.55 -10.83 -12.99
C GLY A 422 -10.27 -11.96 -12.31
N THR A 423 -9.52 -12.90 -11.75
CA THR A 423 -10.04 -14.03 -10.98
C THR A 423 -9.37 -14.09 -9.61
N LEU A 424 -10.00 -14.74 -8.62
CA LEU A 424 -9.44 -14.83 -7.27
C LEU A 424 -8.07 -15.53 -7.25
N SER A 425 -7.95 -16.64 -7.98
CA SER A 425 -6.68 -17.39 -8.10
C SER A 425 -5.60 -16.64 -8.90
N GLN A 426 -5.97 -15.64 -9.70
CA GLN A 426 -5.02 -14.75 -10.36
C GLN A 426 -4.51 -13.69 -9.39
N TRP A 427 -5.43 -13.05 -8.64
CA TRP A 427 -5.11 -11.92 -7.78
C TRP A 427 -4.25 -12.31 -6.59
N PHE A 428 -4.60 -13.43 -5.90
CA PHE A 428 -3.97 -13.82 -4.64
C PHE A 428 -3.48 -15.28 -4.66
N ASP A 429 -2.38 -15.52 -3.98
CA ASP A 429 -1.89 -16.87 -3.66
C ASP A 429 -2.52 -17.38 -2.36
N VAL A 430 -2.75 -16.49 -1.40
CA VAL A 430 -3.31 -16.79 -0.08
C VAL A 430 -4.29 -15.69 0.31
N ILE A 431 -5.37 -16.08 1.00
CA ILE A 431 -6.26 -15.16 1.71
C ILE A 431 -6.01 -15.32 3.22
N VAL A 432 -5.92 -14.20 3.92
CA VAL A 432 -6.07 -14.10 5.38
C VAL A 432 -7.40 -13.40 5.62
N HIS A 433 -8.32 -14.07 6.30
CA HIS A 433 -9.68 -13.57 6.52
C HIS A 433 -9.96 -13.37 8.00
N ARG A 434 -10.65 -12.27 8.32
CA ARG A 434 -11.17 -11.95 9.65
C ARG A 434 -12.70 -11.84 9.61
N GLN A 435 -13.41 -12.42 10.58
CA GLN A 435 -14.87 -12.37 10.61
C GLN A 435 -15.39 -10.97 10.89
N GLU A 436 -14.85 -10.30 11.88
CA GLU A 436 -15.28 -8.95 12.28
C GLU A 436 -14.06 -8.06 12.51
N VAL A 437 -14.13 -6.82 12.01
CA VAL A 437 -13.08 -5.82 12.20
C VAL A 437 -13.58 -4.60 12.97
N THR A 438 -12.65 -3.97 13.68
CA THR A 438 -12.86 -2.73 14.43
C THR A 438 -12.00 -1.59 13.87
N PRO A 439 -12.36 -0.32 14.13
CA PRO A 439 -11.58 0.81 13.66
C PRO A 439 -10.17 0.83 14.25
N THR A 440 -9.17 1.22 13.45
CA THR A 440 -7.83 1.53 13.99
C THR A 440 -7.90 2.62 15.04
N HIS A 441 -7.02 2.56 16.04
CA HIS A 441 -6.95 3.55 17.13
C HIS A 441 -6.16 4.78 16.69
N ALA A 442 -6.72 5.98 16.96
CA ALA A 442 -6.01 7.23 16.73
C ALA A 442 -4.75 7.30 17.62
N LEU A 443 -3.74 8.04 17.14
CA LEU A 443 -2.54 8.41 17.90
C LEU A 443 -2.86 9.44 18.97
#